data_ed89670ab668be930c5ec60b64d1a764
#
_entry.id   ed89670ab668be930c5ec60b64d1a764
#
_cell.length_a   1.000
_cell.length_b   1.000
_cell.length_c   1.000
_cell.angle_alpha   90.00
_cell.angle_beta   90.00
_cell.angle_gamma   90.00
#
_symmetry.space_group_name_H-M   'P 1'
#
loop_
_entity.id
_entity.type
_entity.pdbx_description
1 polymer ?
#
loop_
_entity_poly.entity_id
_entity_poly.type
_entity_poly.pdbx_seq_one_letter_code
_entity_poly.pdbx_strand_id
1 'polypeptide(L)'
;MTDPRDPLGLRTDAPLLDGWLRFREGERLPWTTPGHKGRTDLVGEIVESDVPLYGGVDTVRSHHNRVHDAEQRLATLWGADWARISVGGSTHGNQTLCLAVGRPGDSIVVNRNLHRSLLSGLVLAGLNPIWVTPDIDPVLGLPVGVPPERVDRALAQNPGAVAVFLVEPGYLGTLSDVAAHAVVAHAHDVPLVVDQAWGAHFGFHPDLPDHALVAGADALVTSAHKTLPAYTQSAYVLARTERLDADRLDRAFDTLDTTSPSGTIAASADAARAYLARDGAAATGRLLDVARRARARLRSEVPGLVVVDSDLLPAGAQVDPAKVVLSLAGTGADGLLVEEDLIASGHPVEMADRDTIVPLVTVADDDVAVDRFVDVLAASIDKRRGNPRRVVPSVSWTVEPETVMRPRDAFFAQHEVVAMDEAIGRISAELVAPYPPGIPVLAPGERVTEAAVAGLHVAHTAGIQVRYAADPSLRTLHVVA
;
A
#
# COMPACT_ATOMS: atom_id res chain seq x y z
N MET A 1 -16.60 -33.00 -11.18
CA MET A 1 -15.57 -32.53 -10.21
C MET A 1 -15.05 -31.20 -10.74
N THR A 2 -15.00 -30.19 -9.90
CA THR A 2 -14.40 -28.88 -10.24
C THR A 2 -12.90 -29.05 -10.43
N ASP A 3 -12.31 -28.35 -11.40
CA ASP A 3 -10.86 -28.33 -11.58
C ASP A 3 -10.19 -27.73 -10.33
N PRO A 4 -9.25 -28.42 -9.66
CA PRO A 4 -8.60 -27.90 -8.46
C PRO A 4 -7.78 -26.62 -8.72
N ARG A 5 -7.47 -26.32 -9.98
CA ARG A 5 -6.81 -25.06 -10.41
C ARG A 5 -7.80 -23.90 -10.60
N ASP A 6 -9.09 -24.19 -10.62
CA ASP A 6 -10.21 -23.25 -10.71
C ASP A 6 -11.39 -23.75 -9.86
N PRO A 7 -11.23 -23.82 -8.53
CA PRO A 7 -12.21 -24.43 -7.65
C PRO A 7 -13.56 -23.72 -7.65
N LEU A 8 -13.57 -22.46 -8.01
CA LEU A 8 -14.77 -21.63 -8.08
C LEU A 8 -15.36 -21.53 -9.48
N GLY A 9 -14.71 -22.08 -10.54
CA GLY A 9 -15.18 -22.00 -11.93
C GLY A 9 -15.15 -20.58 -12.50
N LEU A 10 -14.10 -19.80 -12.20
CA LEU A 10 -13.97 -18.39 -12.62
C LEU A 10 -13.50 -18.21 -14.06
N ARG A 11 -13.02 -19.27 -14.72
CA ARG A 11 -12.39 -19.20 -16.07
C ARG A 11 -13.27 -18.53 -17.13
N THR A 12 -14.59 -18.62 -17.02
CA THR A 12 -15.52 -17.97 -17.97
C THR A 12 -15.58 -16.46 -17.80
N ASP A 13 -15.32 -16.00 -16.60
CA ASP A 13 -15.37 -14.59 -16.21
C ASP A 13 -14.00 -13.93 -16.13
N ALA A 14 -12.93 -14.74 -16.13
CA ALA A 14 -11.54 -14.31 -16.03
C ALA A 14 -10.73 -14.76 -17.26
N PRO A 15 -10.66 -13.95 -18.32
CA PRO A 15 -10.01 -14.32 -19.59
C PRO A 15 -8.52 -14.64 -19.44
N LEU A 16 -7.80 -13.99 -18.52
CA LEU A 16 -6.39 -14.30 -18.25
C LEU A 16 -6.23 -15.62 -17.50
N LEU A 17 -7.11 -15.91 -16.54
CA LEU A 17 -7.14 -17.22 -15.88
C LEU A 17 -7.43 -18.35 -16.89
N ASP A 18 -8.41 -18.16 -17.79
CA ASP A 18 -8.69 -19.14 -18.87
C ASP A 18 -7.44 -19.36 -19.73
N GLY A 19 -6.74 -18.30 -20.12
CA GLY A 19 -5.48 -18.40 -20.87
C GLY A 19 -4.41 -19.19 -20.13
N TRP A 20 -4.24 -18.94 -18.83
CA TRP A 20 -3.28 -19.64 -17.97
C TRP A 20 -3.64 -21.12 -17.83
N LEU A 21 -4.91 -21.47 -17.60
CA LEU A 21 -5.38 -22.84 -17.51
C LEU A 21 -5.15 -23.58 -18.82
N ARG A 22 -5.51 -22.98 -19.98
CA ARG A 22 -5.27 -23.57 -21.31
C ARG A 22 -3.81 -23.80 -21.61
N PHE A 23 -2.94 -22.88 -21.15
CA PHE A 23 -1.49 -23.06 -21.30
C PHE A 23 -1.00 -24.29 -20.54
N ARG A 24 -1.60 -24.60 -19.39
CA ARG A 24 -1.24 -25.74 -18.53
C ARG A 24 -2.00 -27.03 -18.82
N GLU A 25 -3.03 -27.02 -19.63
CA GLU A 25 -3.85 -28.20 -19.97
C GLU A 25 -3.16 -29.17 -20.94
N GLY A 26 -2.12 -28.78 -21.64
CA GLY A 26 -1.47 -29.60 -22.67
C GLY A 26 -0.01 -29.92 -22.39
N GLU A 27 0.49 -31.04 -22.94
CA GLU A 27 1.92 -31.25 -23.07
C GLU A 27 2.48 -30.18 -24.00
N ARG A 28 3.31 -29.28 -23.47
CA ARG A 28 3.94 -28.19 -24.22
C ARG A 28 5.43 -28.21 -24.02
N LEU A 29 6.17 -28.12 -25.10
CA LEU A 29 7.59 -27.81 -25.10
C LEU A 29 7.77 -26.42 -25.70
N PRO A 30 7.68 -25.34 -24.90
CA PRO A 30 7.70 -23.97 -25.41
C PRO A 30 9.09 -23.61 -25.94
N TRP A 31 9.13 -23.06 -27.17
CA TRP A 31 10.35 -22.51 -27.78
C TRP A 31 10.45 -20.98 -27.54
N THR A 32 9.97 -20.54 -26.40
CA THR A 32 9.97 -19.15 -25.95
C THR A 32 10.51 -19.05 -24.53
N THR A 33 10.63 -17.84 -23.99
CA THR A 33 10.86 -17.60 -22.55
C THR A 33 9.67 -18.10 -21.73
N PRO A 34 9.85 -18.45 -20.45
CA PRO A 34 11.12 -18.44 -19.69
C PRO A 34 12.02 -19.64 -20.03
N GLY A 35 13.32 -19.48 -19.77
CA GLY A 35 14.36 -20.46 -20.18
C GLY A 35 14.28 -21.83 -19.54
N HIS A 36 13.62 -21.97 -18.37
CA HIS A 36 13.43 -23.25 -17.68
C HIS A 36 12.43 -24.19 -18.41
N LYS A 37 11.60 -23.66 -19.33
CA LYS A 37 10.66 -24.47 -20.14
C LYS A 37 9.67 -25.31 -19.30
N GLY A 38 9.41 -24.95 -18.05
CA GLY A 38 8.61 -25.71 -17.11
C GLY A 38 9.31 -27.00 -16.61
N ARG A 39 10.60 -27.15 -16.79
CA ARG A 39 11.36 -28.34 -16.39
C ARG A 39 11.66 -28.33 -14.89
N THR A 40 10.79 -28.99 -14.13
CA THR A 40 10.91 -29.15 -12.67
C THR A 40 12.13 -30.01 -12.26
N ASP A 41 12.60 -30.86 -13.16
CA ASP A 41 13.81 -31.67 -12.95
C ASP A 41 15.11 -30.84 -12.90
N LEU A 42 15.11 -29.60 -13.37
CA LEU A 42 16.27 -28.70 -13.32
C LEU A 42 16.29 -27.80 -12.08
N VAL A 43 15.14 -27.23 -11.70
CA VAL A 43 15.07 -26.19 -10.65
C VAL A 43 13.92 -26.42 -9.65
N GLY A 44 13.25 -27.56 -9.70
CA GLY A 44 12.18 -27.93 -8.78
C GLY A 44 10.82 -27.37 -9.17
N GLU A 45 9.83 -27.64 -8.33
CA GLU A 45 8.40 -27.31 -8.57
C GLU A 45 8.12 -25.80 -8.64
N ILE A 46 9.03 -24.96 -8.18
CA ILE A 46 8.88 -23.50 -8.18
C ILE A 46 8.57 -22.92 -9.56
N VAL A 47 9.03 -23.56 -10.64
CA VAL A 47 8.80 -23.10 -12.02
C VAL A 47 7.50 -23.62 -12.63
N GLU A 48 6.81 -24.50 -11.95
CA GLU A 48 5.60 -25.14 -12.49
C GLU A 48 4.49 -24.14 -12.79
N SER A 49 4.35 -23.13 -11.97
CA SER A 49 3.35 -22.07 -12.12
C SER A 49 3.84 -20.88 -12.93
N ASP A 50 5.13 -20.80 -13.28
CA ASP A 50 5.69 -19.66 -14.01
C ASP A 50 5.34 -19.72 -15.50
N VAL A 51 4.28 -19.02 -15.87
CA VAL A 51 3.76 -18.90 -17.23
C VAL A 51 3.96 -17.46 -17.70
N PRO A 52 4.58 -17.25 -18.88
CA PRO A 52 4.74 -15.89 -19.40
C PRO A 52 3.39 -15.33 -19.85
N LEU A 53 3.21 -14.02 -19.75
CA LEU A 53 2.02 -13.37 -20.27
C LEU A 53 1.99 -13.50 -21.78
N TYR A 54 3.00 -13.00 -22.47
CA TYR A 54 3.09 -13.06 -23.92
C TYR A 54 3.74 -14.35 -24.42
N GLY A 55 3.04 -15.02 -25.34
CA GLY A 55 3.44 -16.35 -25.83
C GLY A 55 3.01 -17.51 -24.91
N GLY A 56 2.33 -17.20 -23.80
CA GLY A 56 1.75 -18.16 -22.87
C GLY A 56 0.26 -17.93 -22.66
N VAL A 57 -0.08 -16.96 -21.80
CA VAL A 57 -1.47 -16.63 -21.46
C VAL A 57 -2.16 -15.86 -22.59
N ASP A 58 -1.44 -14.95 -23.22
CA ASP A 58 -1.96 -14.07 -24.26
C ASP A 58 -1.02 -13.93 -25.46
N THR A 59 -1.48 -13.25 -26.53
CA THR A 59 -0.71 -12.96 -27.72
C THR A 59 -0.72 -11.46 -28.02
N VAL A 60 0.46 -10.88 -28.24
CA VAL A 60 0.62 -9.45 -28.58
C VAL A 60 -0.03 -9.06 -29.92
N ARG A 61 -0.44 -10.03 -30.76
CA ARG A 61 -0.79 -9.81 -32.17
C ARG A 61 -2.28 -9.74 -32.47
N SER A 62 -3.17 -9.91 -31.50
CA SER A 62 -4.61 -9.84 -31.75
C SER A 62 -5.21 -8.55 -31.17
N HIS A 63 -6.07 -7.89 -31.94
CA HIS A 63 -6.83 -6.72 -31.49
C HIS A 63 -7.86 -7.05 -30.39
N HIS A 64 -8.10 -8.32 -30.12
CA HIS A 64 -8.93 -8.85 -29.04
C HIS A 64 -8.11 -9.83 -28.24
N ASN A 65 -7.21 -9.29 -27.42
CA ASN A 65 -6.38 -10.09 -26.54
C ASN A 65 -7.02 -10.21 -25.15
N ARG A 66 -6.63 -11.22 -24.39
CA ARG A 66 -7.18 -11.49 -23.06
C ARG A 66 -6.87 -10.40 -22.05
N VAL A 67 -5.72 -9.73 -22.18
CA VAL A 67 -5.35 -8.58 -21.34
C VAL A 67 -6.38 -7.47 -21.50
N HIS A 68 -6.67 -7.07 -22.73
CA HIS A 68 -7.66 -6.03 -23.01
C HIS A 68 -9.05 -6.41 -22.45
N ASP A 69 -9.50 -7.65 -22.65
CA ASP A 69 -10.80 -8.10 -22.15
C ASP A 69 -10.86 -8.10 -20.61
N ALA A 70 -9.77 -8.49 -19.95
CA ALA A 70 -9.67 -8.47 -18.49
C ALA A 70 -9.69 -7.04 -17.93
N GLU A 71 -8.95 -6.13 -18.57
CA GLU A 71 -8.88 -4.70 -18.19
C GLU A 71 -10.19 -3.97 -18.45
N GLN A 72 -10.91 -4.29 -19.51
CA GLN A 72 -12.28 -3.78 -19.76
C GLN A 72 -13.26 -4.22 -18.66
N ARG A 73 -13.20 -5.49 -18.26
CA ARG A 73 -14.02 -6.01 -17.15
C ARG A 73 -13.62 -5.38 -15.80
N LEU A 74 -12.33 -5.12 -15.62
CA LEU A 74 -11.82 -4.40 -14.45
C LEU A 74 -12.37 -2.97 -14.42
N ALA A 75 -12.28 -2.22 -15.52
CA ALA A 75 -12.82 -0.88 -15.66
C ALA A 75 -14.33 -0.85 -15.35
N THR A 76 -15.09 -1.78 -15.92
CA THR A 76 -16.53 -1.90 -15.70
C THR A 76 -16.85 -2.12 -14.21
N LEU A 77 -16.12 -3.02 -13.53
CA LEU A 77 -16.38 -3.35 -12.13
C LEU A 77 -16.17 -2.17 -11.19
N TRP A 78 -15.16 -1.32 -11.45
CA TRP A 78 -14.84 -0.13 -10.64
C TRP A 78 -15.42 1.17 -11.18
N GLY A 79 -16.17 1.16 -12.30
CA GLY A 79 -16.71 2.36 -12.90
C GLY A 79 -15.64 3.34 -13.39
N ALA A 80 -14.54 2.79 -13.92
CA ALA A 80 -13.43 3.55 -14.50
C ALA A 80 -13.56 3.62 -16.03
N ASP A 81 -12.97 4.65 -16.63
CA ASP A 81 -12.86 4.79 -18.10
C ASP A 81 -11.59 4.12 -18.62
N TRP A 82 -10.57 4.02 -17.78
CA TRP A 82 -9.26 3.43 -18.06
C TRP A 82 -8.84 2.52 -16.90
N ALA A 83 -8.34 1.33 -17.23
CA ALA A 83 -7.85 0.38 -16.24
C ALA A 83 -6.67 -0.43 -16.79
N ARG A 84 -5.72 -0.77 -15.91
CA ARG A 84 -4.59 -1.67 -16.20
C ARG A 84 -4.34 -2.64 -15.04
N ILE A 85 -3.98 -3.87 -15.40
CA ILE A 85 -3.51 -4.88 -14.47
C ILE A 85 -1.99 -4.79 -14.40
N SER A 86 -1.46 -4.42 -13.24
CA SER A 86 -0.03 -4.31 -13.00
C SER A 86 0.53 -5.59 -12.37
N VAL A 87 1.63 -6.09 -12.92
CA VAL A 87 2.46 -7.16 -12.33
C VAL A 87 3.66 -6.62 -11.54
N GLY A 88 3.78 -5.30 -11.46
CA GLY A 88 4.79 -4.57 -10.67
C GLY A 88 4.24 -4.00 -9.36
N GLY A 89 3.03 -4.42 -8.95
CA GLY A 89 2.37 -3.96 -7.73
C GLY A 89 1.88 -2.51 -7.81
N SER A 90 1.35 -2.01 -6.70
CA SER A 90 0.99 -0.59 -6.56
C SER A 90 2.22 0.32 -6.69
N THR A 91 3.43 -0.21 -6.57
CA THR A 91 4.66 0.56 -6.83
C THR A 91 4.69 1.06 -8.26
N HIS A 92 4.46 0.16 -9.23
CA HIS A 92 4.34 0.53 -10.63
C HIS A 92 3.18 1.50 -10.87
N GLY A 93 2.01 1.25 -10.25
CA GLY A 93 0.85 2.13 -10.37
C GLY A 93 1.10 3.55 -9.83
N ASN A 94 1.69 3.70 -8.65
CA ASN A 94 2.04 5.00 -8.07
C ASN A 94 3.02 5.78 -8.97
N GLN A 95 4.03 5.10 -9.50
CA GLN A 95 5.00 5.70 -10.42
C GLN A 95 4.34 6.11 -11.74
N THR A 96 3.46 5.27 -12.29
CA THR A 96 2.64 5.56 -13.48
C THR A 96 1.81 6.82 -13.28
N LEU A 97 1.07 6.90 -12.17
CA LEU A 97 0.21 8.05 -11.89
C LEU A 97 1.01 9.34 -11.68
N CYS A 98 2.19 9.27 -11.01
CA CYS A 98 3.09 10.43 -10.92
C CYS A 98 3.54 10.93 -12.30
N LEU A 99 3.91 10.04 -13.23
CA LEU A 99 4.29 10.42 -14.59
C LEU A 99 3.09 10.95 -15.40
N ALA A 100 1.89 10.47 -15.10
CA ALA A 100 0.69 10.89 -15.81
C ALA A 100 0.16 12.26 -15.39
N VAL A 101 0.26 12.65 -14.12
CA VAL A 101 -0.37 13.89 -13.62
C VAL A 101 0.43 15.16 -13.85
N GLY A 102 1.77 15.09 -13.96
CA GLY A 102 2.59 16.30 -14.05
C GLY A 102 3.79 16.18 -14.96
N ARG A 103 4.53 17.27 -15.15
CA ARG A 103 5.80 17.36 -15.89
C ARG A 103 6.93 17.67 -14.92
N PRO A 104 8.19 17.40 -15.27
CA PRO A 104 9.32 17.81 -14.45
C PRO A 104 9.26 19.28 -14.06
N GLY A 105 9.26 19.57 -12.77
CA GLY A 105 9.14 20.91 -12.21
C GLY A 105 7.75 21.29 -11.72
N ASP A 106 6.69 20.59 -12.14
CA ASP A 106 5.35 20.81 -11.61
C ASP A 106 5.27 20.44 -10.13
N SER A 107 4.38 21.11 -9.40
CA SER A 107 4.13 20.82 -7.99
C SER A 107 2.84 20.03 -7.83
N ILE A 108 2.82 19.12 -6.86
CA ILE A 108 1.62 18.36 -6.44
C ILE A 108 1.45 18.40 -4.93
N VAL A 109 0.21 18.45 -4.47
CA VAL A 109 -0.10 18.29 -3.04
C VAL A 109 -0.09 16.81 -2.68
N VAL A 110 0.70 16.43 -1.67
CA VAL A 110 0.92 15.02 -1.29
C VAL A 110 0.87 14.87 0.22
N ASN A 111 0.16 13.85 0.72
CA ASN A 111 0.19 13.56 2.14
C ASN A 111 1.55 12.97 2.58
N ARG A 112 2.01 13.38 3.77
CA ARG A 112 3.32 12.99 4.28
C ARG A 112 3.41 11.51 4.66
N ASN A 113 2.32 10.88 5.06
CA ASN A 113 2.26 9.46 5.40
C ASN A 113 2.18 8.54 4.16
N LEU A 114 2.93 8.90 3.12
CA LEU A 114 2.99 8.16 1.86
C LEU A 114 3.85 6.91 1.95
N HIS A 115 3.58 5.98 1.04
CA HIS A 115 4.47 4.85 0.78
C HIS A 115 5.68 5.27 -0.08
N ARG A 116 6.85 4.64 0.12
CA ARG A 116 8.09 4.94 -0.65
C ARG A 116 7.91 4.89 -2.18
N SER A 117 6.97 4.11 -2.68
CA SER A 117 6.70 4.02 -4.13
C SER A 117 6.23 5.36 -4.70
N LEU A 118 5.44 6.12 -3.93
CA LEU A 118 5.01 7.44 -4.33
C LEU A 118 6.19 8.42 -4.34
N LEU A 119 7.08 8.37 -3.31
CA LEU A 119 8.29 9.16 -3.31
C LEU A 119 9.20 8.84 -4.52
N SER A 120 9.36 7.54 -4.86
CA SER A 120 10.11 7.18 -6.07
C SER A 120 9.42 7.68 -7.34
N GLY A 121 8.09 7.71 -7.37
CA GLY A 121 7.32 8.34 -8.45
C GLY A 121 7.61 9.85 -8.58
N LEU A 122 7.69 10.58 -7.46
CA LEU A 122 8.08 12.00 -7.45
C LEU A 122 9.49 12.21 -8.05
N VAL A 123 10.45 11.36 -7.67
CA VAL A 123 11.81 11.40 -8.21
C VAL A 123 11.81 11.11 -9.71
N LEU A 124 11.12 10.05 -10.15
CA LEU A 124 11.05 9.66 -11.57
C LEU A 124 10.37 10.73 -12.42
N ALA A 125 9.25 11.27 -11.99
CA ALA A 125 8.50 12.28 -12.70
C ALA A 125 9.14 13.71 -12.59
N GLY A 126 10.01 13.92 -11.60
CA GLY A 126 10.61 15.24 -11.33
C GLY A 126 9.62 16.22 -10.73
N LEU A 127 8.63 15.71 -9.97
CA LEU A 127 7.61 16.54 -9.33
C LEU A 127 8.11 17.14 -8.02
N ASN A 128 7.55 18.30 -7.68
CA ASN A 128 7.83 19.02 -6.44
C ASN A 128 6.68 18.77 -5.43
N PRO A 129 6.92 18.08 -4.29
CA PRO A 129 5.87 17.83 -3.31
C PRO A 129 5.57 19.07 -2.48
N ILE A 130 4.28 19.35 -2.31
CA ILE A 130 3.71 20.23 -1.30
C ILE A 130 3.11 19.31 -0.24
N TRP A 131 3.83 19.17 0.87
CA TRP A 131 3.43 18.20 1.91
C TRP A 131 2.21 18.66 2.68
N VAL A 132 1.27 17.73 2.91
CA VAL A 132 0.21 17.86 3.90
C VAL A 132 0.33 16.71 4.89
N THR A 133 0.33 17.04 6.18
CA THR A 133 0.50 16.06 7.26
C THR A 133 -0.86 15.60 7.78
N PRO A 134 -1.02 14.32 8.19
CA PRO A 134 -2.22 13.88 8.88
C PRO A 134 -2.30 14.49 10.28
N ASP A 135 -3.50 14.53 10.85
CA ASP A 135 -3.65 14.72 12.28
C ASP A 135 -3.24 13.44 13.04
N ILE A 136 -2.80 13.62 14.29
CA ILE A 136 -2.35 12.52 15.14
C ILE A 136 -3.29 12.41 16.34
N ASP A 137 -3.84 11.23 16.59
CA ASP A 137 -4.57 10.97 17.83
C ASP A 137 -3.61 11.06 19.03
N PRO A 138 -3.87 11.94 20.01
CA PRO A 138 -2.94 12.18 21.11
C PRO A 138 -2.87 11.03 22.13
N VAL A 139 -3.84 10.13 22.14
CA VAL A 139 -3.93 9.00 23.08
C VAL A 139 -3.31 7.74 22.47
N LEU A 140 -3.66 7.44 21.22
CA LEU A 140 -3.20 6.26 20.50
C LEU A 140 -1.89 6.51 19.72
N GLY A 141 -1.50 7.76 19.51
CA GLY A 141 -0.30 8.12 18.75
C GLY A 141 -0.38 7.76 17.27
N LEU A 142 -1.58 7.55 16.74
CA LEU A 142 -1.82 7.10 15.38
C LEU A 142 -2.23 8.26 14.46
N PRO A 143 -1.83 8.26 13.17
CA PRO A 143 -2.36 9.20 12.21
C PRO A 143 -3.84 8.90 11.94
N VAL A 144 -4.68 9.95 11.90
CA VAL A 144 -6.14 9.83 11.75
C VAL A 144 -6.67 10.38 10.42
N GLY A 145 -5.79 10.63 9.48
CA GLY A 145 -6.15 11.17 8.17
C GLY A 145 -5.71 12.63 8.00
N VAL A 146 -5.79 13.10 6.78
CA VAL A 146 -5.50 14.50 6.42
C VAL A 146 -6.81 15.28 6.36
N PRO A 147 -6.96 16.40 7.10
CA PRO A 147 -8.15 17.24 6.99
C PRO A 147 -8.26 17.86 5.59
N PRO A 148 -9.45 17.88 4.96
CA PRO A 148 -9.67 18.50 3.65
C PRO A 148 -9.27 19.99 3.60
N GLU A 149 -9.46 20.73 4.70
CA GLU A 149 -9.09 22.15 4.81
C GLU A 149 -7.57 22.36 4.74
N ARG A 150 -6.79 21.34 5.06
CA ARG A 150 -5.32 21.39 4.93
C ARG A 150 -4.90 21.27 3.46
N VAL A 151 -5.59 20.42 2.69
CA VAL A 151 -5.42 20.30 1.24
C VAL A 151 -5.87 21.58 0.53
N ASP A 152 -7.04 22.12 0.89
CA ASP A 152 -7.56 23.38 0.34
C ASP A 152 -6.57 24.54 0.54
N ARG A 153 -6.06 24.69 1.78
CA ARG A 153 -5.04 25.70 2.09
C ARG A 153 -3.76 25.50 1.28
N ALA A 154 -3.30 24.26 1.12
CA ALA A 154 -2.10 23.96 0.34
C ALA A 154 -2.28 24.34 -1.12
N LEU A 155 -3.44 24.03 -1.73
CA LEU A 155 -3.79 24.41 -3.11
C LEU A 155 -3.93 25.92 -3.25
N ALA A 156 -4.64 26.60 -2.33
CA ALA A 156 -4.80 28.05 -2.35
C ALA A 156 -3.46 28.80 -2.28
N GLN A 157 -2.52 28.29 -1.50
CA GLN A 157 -1.16 28.87 -1.39
C GLN A 157 -0.26 28.50 -2.58
N ASN A 158 -0.62 27.49 -3.37
CA ASN A 158 0.15 26.98 -4.48
C ASN A 158 -0.74 26.80 -5.73
N PRO A 159 -1.23 27.88 -6.36
CA PRO A 159 -2.19 27.80 -7.46
C PRO A 159 -1.62 27.17 -8.74
N GLY A 160 -0.33 26.86 -8.78
CA GLY A 160 0.32 26.12 -9.85
C GLY A 160 0.43 24.62 -9.58
N ALA A 161 -0.13 24.11 -8.46
CA ALA A 161 -0.19 22.68 -8.22
C ALA A 161 -1.09 22.00 -9.27
N VAL A 162 -0.64 20.85 -9.80
CA VAL A 162 -1.31 20.19 -10.93
C VAL A 162 -2.11 18.95 -10.52
N ALA A 163 -2.00 18.48 -9.27
CA ALA A 163 -2.75 17.35 -8.73
C ALA A 163 -2.71 17.34 -7.20
N VAL A 164 -3.65 16.58 -6.62
CA VAL A 164 -3.60 16.10 -5.25
C VAL A 164 -3.36 14.59 -5.29
N PHE A 165 -2.41 14.08 -4.50
CA PHE A 165 -2.15 12.65 -4.40
C PHE A 165 -2.15 12.23 -2.92
N LEU A 166 -3.16 11.46 -2.51
CA LEU A 166 -3.36 11.00 -1.14
C LEU A 166 -3.21 9.48 -1.02
N VAL A 167 -2.88 9.02 0.19
CA VAL A 167 -2.87 7.59 0.55
C VAL A 167 -4.10 7.31 1.43
N GLU A 168 -4.98 6.43 0.98
CA GLU A 168 -6.25 6.13 1.63
C GLU A 168 -6.72 4.69 1.32
N PRO A 169 -6.87 3.78 2.33
CA PRO A 169 -6.65 4.02 3.75
C PRO A 169 -5.16 4.21 4.10
N GLY A 170 -4.93 4.85 5.24
CA GLY A 170 -3.61 4.90 5.84
C GLY A 170 -3.09 3.50 6.22
N TYR A 171 -1.81 3.38 6.54
CA TYR A 171 -1.15 2.11 6.86
C TYR A 171 -1.84 1.36 8.03
N LEU A 172 -2.31 2.12 9.00
CA LEU A 172 -3.02 1.61 10.17
C LEU A 172 -4.55 1.54 9.98
N GLY A 173 -5.02 1.65 8.73
CA GLY A 173 -6.43 1.54 8.41
C GLY A 173 -7.28 2.76 8.75
N THR A 174 -6.68 3.86 9.21
CA THR A 174 -7.39 5.11 9.41
C THR A 174 -7.79 5.73 8.08
N LEU A 175 -8.99 6.33 8.05
CA LEU A 175 -9.62 6.84 6.84
C LEU A 175 -9.73 8.37 6.88
N SER A 176 -9.48 8.98 5.71
CA SER A 176 -9.82 10.37 5.42
C SER A 176 -11.14 10.45 4.65
N ASP A 177 -11.74 11.63 4.59
CA ASP A 177 -12.92 11.87 3.76
C ASP A 177 -12.52 12.12 2.29
N VAL A 178 -12.41 11.04 1.51
CA VAL A 178 -12.04 11.11 0.09
C VAL A 178 -13.01 11.95 -0.71
N ALA A 179 -14.32 11.92 -0.38
CA ALA A 179 -15.32 12.71 -1.10
C ALA A 179 -15.13 14.22 -0.86
N ALA A 180 -14.84 14.62 0.38
CA ALA A 180 -14.51 16.01 0.68
C ALA A 180 -13.20 16.45 0.01
N HIS A 181 -12.19 15.57 -0.05
CA HIS A 181 -10.94 15.85 -0.77
C HIS A 181 -11.18 16.02 -2.27
N ALA A 182 -12.06 15.20 -2.89
CA ALA A 182 -12.42 15.34 -4.30
C ALA A 182 -13.10 16.70 -4.57
N VAL A 183 -14.03 17.10 -3.72
CA VAL A 183 -14.68 18.43 -3.81
C VAL A 183 -13.64 19.55 -3.74
N VAL A 184 -12.68 19.47 -2.82
CA VAL A 184 -11.60 20.46 -2.67
C VAL A 184 -10.71 20.47 -3.91
N ALA A 185 -10.21 19.33 -4.35
CA ALA A 185 -9.32 19.24 -5.54
C ALA A 185 -10.01 19.81 -6.79
N HIS A 186 -11.25 19.41 -7.03
CA HIS A 186 -12.03 19.88 -8.19
C HIS A 186 -12.39 21.36 -8.12
N ALA A 187 -12.57 21.94 -6.94
CA ALA A 187 -12.76 23.38 -6.77
C ALA A 187 -11.53 24.20 -7.21
N HIS A 188 -10.35 23.59 -7.18
CA HIS A 188 -9.09 24.14 -7.69
C HIS A 188 -8.74 23.65 -9.11
N ASP A 189 -9.66 22.96 -9.79
CA ASP A 189 -9.48 22.42 -11.16
C ASP A 189 -8.29 21.44 -11.31
N VAL A 190 -8.00 20.66 -10.27
CA VAL A 190 -6.95 19.64 -10.29
C VAL A 190 -7.51 18.25 -9.97
N PRO A 191 -6.92 17.17 -10.56
CA PRO A 191 -7.33 15.81 -10.26
C PRO A 191 -6.93 15.39 -8.85
N LEU A 192 -7.80 14.55 -8.24
CA LEU A 192 -7.49 13.77 -7.03
C LEU A 192 -7.06 12.36 -7.42
N VAL A 193 -5.86 11.98 -7.03
CA VAL A 193 -5.30 10.63 -7.17
C VAL A 193 -5.18 9.98 -5.80
N VAL A 194 -5.54 8.70 -5.69
CA VAL A 194 -5.52 7.99 -4.41
C VAL A 194 -4.68 6.71 -4.49
N ASP A 195 -3.66 6.60 -3.66
CA ASP A 195 -3.03 5.32 -3.34
C ASP A 195 -3.92 4.56 -2.36
N GLN A 196 -4.74 3.68 -2.91
CA GLN A 196 -5.67 2.81 -2.16
C GLN A 196 -5.10 1.39 -2.01
N ALA A 197 -3.78 1.25 -1.87
CA ALA A 197 -3.12 -0.05 -1.87
C ALA A 197 -3.68 -1.03 -0.82
N TRP A 198 -4.22 -0.56 0.27
CA TRP A 198 -4.83 -1.38 1.33
C TRP A 198 -6.35 -1.53 1.21
N GLY A 199 -7.00 -0.90 0.24
CA GLY A 199 -8.46 -0.83 0.12
C GLY A 199 -9.04 -1.55 -1.10
N ALA A 200 -8.43 -2.64 -1.60
CA ALA A 200 -8.98 -3.37 -2.75
C ALA A 200 -10.36 -4.03 -2.49
N HIS A 201 -10.76 -4.16 -1.24
CA HIS A 201 -12.06 -4.67 -0.79
C HIS A 201 -13.13 -3.57 -0.64
N PHE A 202 -12.78 -2.29 -0.74
CA PHE A 202 -13.71 -1.17 -0.59
C PHE A 202 -14.73 -1.14 -1.73
N GLY A 203 -15.97 -0.73 -1.41
CA GLY A 203 -17.08 -0.63 -2.35
C GLY A 203 -17.82 -1.96 -2.63
N PHE A 204 -17.40 -3.09 -2.03
CA PHE A 204 -18.02 -4.40 -2.27
C PHE A 204 -18.98 -4.85 -1.16
N HIS A 205 -19.18 -4.06 -0.11
CA HIS A 205 -20.16 -4.30 0.95
C HIS A 205 -20.67 -2.97 1.51
N PRO A 206 -21.97 -2.85 1.90
CA PRO A 206 -22.51 -1.58 2.41
C PRO A 206 -21.87 -1.11 3.73
N ASP A 207 -21.30 -2.00 4.52
CA ASP A 207 -20.57 -1.67 5.76
C ASP A 207 -19.09 -1.31 5.51
N LEU A 208 -18.62 -1.35 4.28
CA LEU A 208 -17.28 -0.90 3.89
C LEU A 208 -17.33 0.51 3.32
N PRO A 209 -16.24 1.28 3.39
CA PRO A 209 -16.13 2.54 2.66
C PRO A 209 -16.32 2.33 1.15
N ASP A 210 -16.79 3.35 0.47
CA ASP A 210 -16.73 3.41 -0.99
C ASP A 210 -15.26 3.41 -1.45
N HIS A 211 -14.99 2.79 -2.59
CA HIS A 211 -13.66 2.95 -3.18
C HIS A 211 -13.48 4.37 -3.76
N ALA A 212 -12.23 4.82 -3.88
CA ALA A 212 -11.93 6.21 -4.17
C ALA A 212 -12.58 6.76 -5.44
N LEU A 213 -12.77 5.99 -6.51
CA LEU A 213 -13.46 6.47 -7.72
C LEU A 213 -14.93 6.77 -7.46
N VAL A 214 -15.65 5.95 -6.67
CA VAL A 214 -17.03 6.24 -6.27
C VAL A 214 -17.08 7.47 -5.40
N ALA A 215 -16.12 7.65 -4.50
CA ALA A 215 -15.99 8.83 -3.66
C ALA A 215 -15.57 10.10 -4.42
N GLY A 216 -15.32 10.02 -5.74
CA GLY A 216 -15.06 11.18 -6.59
C GLY A 216 -13.59 11.38 -6.99
N ALA A 217 -12.68 10.51 -6.60
CA ALA A 217 -11.29 10.58 -7.11
C ALA A 217 -11.24 10.35 -8.63
N ASP A 218 -10.24 10.94 -9.27
CA ASP A 218 -10.00 10.81 -10.72
C ASP A 218 -9.15 9.59 -11.07
N ALA A 219 -8.31 9.13 -10.14
CA ALA A 219 -7.59 7.88 -10.29
C ALA A 219 -7.34 7.20 -8.94
N LEU A 220 -7.17 5.89 -8.99
CA LEU A 220 -6.68 5.11 -7.86
C LEU A 220 -5.72 4.03 -8.29
N VAL A 221 -4.84 3.63 -7.38
CA VAL A 221 -4.09 2.39 -7.46
C VAL A 221 -4.42 1.52 -6.26
N THR A 222 -4.64 0.21 -6.47
CA THR A 222 -4.92 -0.70 -5.37
C THR A 222 -4.18 -2.02 -5.53
N SER A 223 -3.67 -2.58 -4.41
CA SER A 223 -2.97 -3.87 -4.40
C SER A 223 -3.96 -5.00 -4.26
N ALA A 224 -4.17 -5.77 -5.33
CA ALA A 224 -5.03 -6.95 -5.27
C ALA A 224 -4.49 -7.99 -4.27
N HIS A 225 -3.17 -8.16 -4.19
CA HIS A 225 -2.53 -9.17 -3.34
C HIS A 225 -2.58 -8.89 -1.83
N LYS A 226 -2.98 -7.69 -1.38
CA LYS A 226 -3.02 -7.38 0.05
C LYS A 226 -4.31 -7.86 0.72
N THR A 227 -5.44 -7.65 0.08
CA THR A 227 -6.76 -7.94 0.69
C THR A 227 -7.60 -8.91 -0.13
N LEU A 228 -7.20 -9.22 -1.37
CA LEU A 228 -7.84 -10.17 -2.27
C LEU A 228 -6.94 -11.38 -2.53
N PRO A 229 -7.50 -12.52 -2.97
CA PRO A 229 -6.76 -13.76 -3.18
C PRO A 229 -5.97 -13.72 -4.52
N ALA A 230 -4.96 -12.88 -4.59
CA ALA A 230 -4.10 -12.72 -5.76
C ALA A 230 -2.62 -12.89 -5.40
N TYR A 231 -1.78 -13.22 -6.38
CA TYR A 231 -0.34 -13.35 -6.18
C TYR A 231 0.29 -12.02 -5.79
N THR A 232 1.32 -12.09 -4.96
CA THR A 232 2.19 -10.95 -4.64
C THR A 232 2.59 -10.20 -5.92
N GLN A 233 2.67 -8.88 -5.86
CA GLN A 233 2.89 -7.95 -6.97
C GLN A 233 1.66 -7.68 -7.86
N SER A 234 0.53 -8.34 -7.70
CA SER A 234 -0.66 -7.98 -8.47
C SER A 234 -1.31 -6.70 -7.93
N ALA A 235 -1.64 -5.78 -8.83
CA ALA A 235 -2.33 -4.54 -8.51
C ALA A 235 -3.22 -4.09 -9.67
N TYR A 236 -4.14 -3.18 -9.39
CA TYR A 236 -4.98 -2.50 -10.37
C TYR A 236 -4.67 -1.00 -10.35
N VAL A 237 -4.60 -0.41 -11.53
CA VAL A 237 -4.51 1.03 -11.73
C VAL A 237 -5.73 1.46 -12.53
N LEU A 238 -6.49 2.40 -11.99
CA LEU A 238 -7.78 2.78 -12.53
C LEU A 238 -7.89 4.30 -12.60
N ALA A 239 -8.54 4.81 -13.65
CA ALA A 239 -8.73 6.24 -13.82
C ALA A 239 -10.07 6.57 -14.51
N ARG A 240 -10.58 7.76 -14.21
CA ARG A 240 -11.53 8.50 -15.02
C ARG A 240 -10.78 9.47 -15.92
N THR A 241 -11.21 9.60 -17.17
CA THR A 241 -10.48 10.37 -18.16
C THR A 241 -11.00 11.79 -18.36
N GLU A 242 -11.89 12.25 -17.49
CA GLU A 242 -12.40 13.63 -17.54
C GLU A 242 -11.30 14.66 -17.26
N ARG A 243 -10.42 14.38 -16.25
CA ARG A 243 -9.30 15.27 -15.87
C ARG A 243 -7.92 14.66 -16.13
N LEU A 244 -7.86 13.41 -16.58
CA LEU A 244 -6.63 12.68 -16.86
C LEU A 244 -6.59 12.24 -18.32
N ASP A 245 -5.48 12.46 -19.00
CA ASP A 245 -5.26 12.08 -20.39
C ASP A 245 -4.96 10.58 -20.49
N ALA A 246 -5.86 9.82 -21.13
CA ALA A 246 -5.74 8.37 -21.31
C ALA A 246 -4.46 7.97 -22.07
N ASP A 247 -4.08 8.70 -23.13
CA ASP A 247 -2.87 8.41 -23.90
C ASP A 247 -1.61 8.64 -23.05
N ARG A 248 -1.66 9.57 -22.11
CA ARG A 248 -0.56 9.83 -21.21
C ARG A 248 -0.49 8.76 -20.11
N LEU A 249 -1.63 8.29 -19.62
CA LEU A 249 -1.71 7.15 -18.69
C LEU A 249 -1.11 5.90 -19.33
N ASP A 250 -1.46 5.60 -20.59
CA ASP A 250 -0.91 4.45 -21.32
C ASP A 250 0.61 4.57 -21.49
N ARG A 251 1.11 5.71 -21.99
CA ARG A 251 2.55 5.91 -22.14
C ARG A 251 3.31 5.83 -20.81
N ALA A 252 2.72 6.35 -19.73
CA ALA A 252 3.33 6.28 -18.39
C ALA A 252 3.39 4.85 -17.89
N PHE A 253 2.31 4.09 -18.05
CA PHE A 253 2.23 2.68 -17.66
C PHE A 253 3.26 1.85 -18.43
N ASP A 254 3.25 1.92 -19.76
CA ASP A 254 4.13 1.14 -20.63
C ASP A 254 5.62 1.48 -20.43
N THR A 255 5.94 2.74 -20.09
CA THR A 255 7.33 3.17 -19.86
C THR A 255 7.95 2.49 -18.64
N LEU A 256 7.15 2.18 -17.65
CA LEU A 256 7.60 1.59 -16.38
C LEU A 256 7.36 0.09 -16.30
N ASP A 257 6.57 -0.47 -17.23
CA ASP A 257 6.27 -1.90 -17.22
C ASP A 257 7.46 -2.75 -17.67
N THR A 258 7.47 -4.00 -17.22
CA THR A 258 8.44 -4.98 -17.70
C THR A 258 8.05 -5.48 -19.10
N THR A 259 9.05 -5.71 -19.95
CA THR A 259 8.81 -6.32 -21.28
C THR A 259 8.53 -7.83 -21.22
N SER A 260 8.65 -8.43 -20.04
CA SER A 260 8.42 -9.86 -19.79
C SER A 260 7.48 -10.07 -18.58
N PRO A 261 6.23 -9.57 -18.65
CA PRO A 261 5.30 -9.65 -17.53
C PRO A 261 4.93 -11.11 -17.22
N SER A 262 4.77 -11.41 -15.93
CA SER A 262 4.30 -12.72 -15.47
C SER A 262 2.82 -12.91 -15.80
N GLY A 263 2.51 -13.88 -16.64
CA GLY A 263 1.13 -14.26 -16.93
C GLY A 263 0.43 -14.87 -15.73
N THR A 264 1.17 -15.50 -14.82
CA THR A 264 0.63 -16.06 -13.57
C THR A 264 0.15 -14.97 -12.64
N ILE A 265 0.93 -13.90 -12.45
CA ILE A 265 0.51 -12.74 -11.64
C ILE A 265 -0.73 -12.06 -12.27
N ALA A 266 -0.69 -11.82 -13.58
CA ALA A 266 -1.81 -11.20 -14.30
C ALA A 266 -3.09 -12.07 -14.24
N ALA A 267 -2.96 -13.38 -14.44
CA ALA A 267 -4.10 -14.32 -14.36
C ALA A 267 -4.69 -14.38 -12.93
N SER A 268 -3.85 -14.33 -11.87
CA SER A 268 -4.32 -14.30 -10.50
C SER A 268 -5.07 -13.00 -10.16
N ALA A 269 -4.60 -11.87 -10.69
CA ALA A 269 -5.29 -10.59 -10.55
C ALA A 269 -6.66 -10.61 -11.22
N ASP A 270 -6.75 -11.15 -12.44
CA ASP A 270 -8.01 -11.28 -13.17
C ASP A 270 -8.98 -12.25 -12.47
N ALA A 271 -8.48 -13.38 -11.94
CA ALA A 271 -9.27 -14.29 -11.11
C ALA A 271 -9.84 -13.61 -9.85
N ALA A 272 -9.04 -12.82 -9.14
CA ALA A 272 -9.47 -12.06 -7.97
C ALA A 272 -10.53 -10.99 -8.35
N ARG A 273 -10.37 -10.30 -9.48
CA ARG A 273 -11.39 -9.41 -10.03
C ARG A 273 -12.70 -10.15 -10.32
N ALA A 274 -12.64 -11.31 -11.00
CA ALA A 274 -13.82 -12.11 -11.32
C ALA A 274 -14.50 -12.63 -10.04
N TYR A 275 -13.73 -13.03 -9.03
CA TYR A 275 -14.24 -13.41 -7.72
C TYR A 275 -15.01 -12.25 -7.05
N LEU A 276 -14.46 -11.04 -7.04
CA LEU A 276 -15.16 -9.86 -6.52
C LEU A 276 -16.43 -9.54 -7.31
N ALA A 277 -16.39 -9.63 -8.63
CA ALA A 277 -17.55 -9.36 -9.47
C ALA A 277 -18.72 -10.31 -9.19
N ARG A 278 -18.41 -11.57 -8.88
CA ARG A 278 -19.41 -12.61 -8.63
C ARG A 278 -19.85 -12.68 -7.17
N ASP A 279 -18.88 -12.71 -6.25
CA ASP A 279 -19.10 -13.05 -4.85
C ASP A 279 -18.68 -11.92 -3.86
N GLY A 280 -18.34 -10.72 -4.38
CA GLY A 280 -17.71 -9.64 -3.63
C GLY A 280 -18.45 -9.30 -2.34
N ALA A 281 -19.77 -9.07 -2.41
CA ALA A 281 -20.56 -8.71 -1.24
C ALA A 281 -20.56 -9.83 -0.17
N ALA A 282 -20.68 -11.08 -0.58
CA ALA A 282 -20.65 -12.22 0.34
C ALA A 282 -19.24 -12.44 0.93
N ALA A 283 -18.19 -12.29 0.12
CA ALA A 283 -16.81 -12.46 0.55
C ALA A 283 -16.38 -11.38 1.55
N THR A 284 -16.68 -10.12 1.25
CA THR A 284 -16.36 -9.00 2.13
C THR A 284 -17.27 -8.96 3.37
N GLY A 285 -18.51 -9.44 3.27
CA GLY A 285 -19.37 -9.67 4.43
C GLY A 285 -18.75 -10.66 5.42
N ARG A 286 -18.26 -11.81 4.93
CA ARG A 286 -17.52 -12.77 5.77
C ARG A 286 -16.24 -12.19 6.36
N LEU A 287 -15.47 -11.44 5.58
CA LEU A 287 -14.30 -10.72 6.08
C LEU A 287 -14.65 -9.82 7.27
N LEU A 288 -15.74 -9.05 7.17
CA LEU A 288 -16.21 -8.19 8.25
C LEU A 288 -16.65 -8.98 9.49
N ASP A 289 -17.31 -10.12 9.30
CA ASP A 289 -17.73 -11.00 10.41
C ASP A 289 -16.51 -11.55 11.15
N VAL A 290 -15.54 -12.05 10.42
CA VAL A 290 -14.27 -12.58 10.94
C VAL A 290 -13.48 -11.49 11.69
N ALA A 291 -13.36 -10.28 11.12
CA ALA A 291 -12.69 -9.15 11.76
C ALA A 291 -13.41 -8.70 13.04
N ARG A 292 -14.75 -8.64 13.02
CA ARG A 292 -15.58 -8.34 14.22
C ARG A 292 -15.36 -9.38 15.32
N ARG A 293 -15.34 -10.67 14.97
CA ARG A 293 -15.07 -11.78 15.89
C ARG A 293 -13.70 -11.64 16.54
N ALA A 294 -12.64 -11.41 15.74
CA ALA A 294 -11.29 -11.21 16.25
C ALA A 294 -11.22 -10.05 17.25
N ARG A 295 -11.80 -8.91 16.91
CA ARG A 295 -11.84 -7.72 17.77
C ARG A 295 -12.59 -7.99 19.08
N ALA A 296 -13.75 -8.65 19.02
CA ALA A 296 -14.56 -8.96 20.20
C ALA A 296 -13.81 -9.87 21.18
N ARG A 297 -13.19 -10.95 20.68
CA ARG A 297 -12.38 -11.86 21.47
C ARG A 297 -11.18 -11.15 22.11
N LEU A 298 -10.39 -10.42 21.31
CA LEU A 298 -9.20 -9.71 21.81
C LEU A 298 -9.55 -8.69 22.90
N ARG A 299 -10.67 -7.96 22.76
CA ARG A 299 -11.13 -7.01 23.79
C ARG A 299 -11.52 -7.72 25.09
N SER A 300 -12.13 -8.89 25.01
CA SER A 300 -12.60 -9.61 26.20
C SER A 300 -11.52 -10.47 26.87
N GLU A 301 -10.59 -11.02 26.09
CA GLU A 301 -9.63 -12.02 26.55
C GLU A 301 -8.28 -11.43 26.94
N VAL A 302 -7.91 -10.21 26.45
CA VAL A 302 -6.60 -9.60 26.70
C VAL A 302 -6.74 -8.29 27.48
N PRO A 303 -6.73 -8.33 28.84
CA PRO A 303 -6.85 -7.12 29.65
C PRO A 303 -5.72 -6.12 29.38
N GLY A 304 -6.09 -4.84 29.17
CA GLY A 304 -5.15 -3.75 28.87
C GLY A 304 -4.80 -3.61 27.40
N LEU A 305 -5.22 -4.53 26.52
CA LEU A 305 -5.14 -4.37 25.07
C LEU A 305 -6.19 -3.36 24.60
N VAL A 306 -5.80 -2.43 23.76
CA VAL A 306 -6.74 -1.55 23.05
C VAL A 306 -6.85 -2.03 21.61
N VAL A 307 -8.06 -2.44 21.23
CA VAL A 307 -8.40 -2.73 19.83
C VAL A 307 -8.94 -1.45 19.23
N VAL A 308 -8.17 -0.83 18.34
CA VAL A 308 -8.51 0.46 17.74
C VAL A 308 -9.80 0.34 16.91
N ASP A 309 -10.70 1.28 17.15
CA ASP A 309 -11.98 1.39 16.44
C ASP A 309 -12.37 2.86 16.30
N SER A 310 -13.32 3.18 15.42
CA SER A 310 -13.70 4.56 15.12
C SER A 310 -14.25 5.34 16.33
N ASP A 311 -14.86 4.64 17.30
CA ASP A 311 -15.38 5.25 18.54
C ASP A 311 -14.26 5.72 19.51
N LEU A 312 -13.03 5.26 19.31
CA LEU A 312 -11.86 5.67 20.09
C LEU A 312 -11.11 6.85 19.47
N LEU A 313 -11.43 7.20 18.24
CA LEU A 313 -10.78 8.27 17.49
C LEU A 313 -11.52 9.61 17.65
N PRO A 314 -10.88 10.75 17.32
CA PRO A 314 -11.55 12.03 17.27
C PRO A 314 -12.79 12.02 16.38
N ALA A 315 -13.76 12.87 16.68
CA ALA A 315 -15.02 12.96 15.95
C ALA A 315 -14.78 13.16 14.44
N GLY A 316 -15.39 12.30 13.63
CA GLY A 316 -15.26 12.31 12.17
C GLY A 316 -14.13 11.42 11.63
N ALA A 317 -13.18 11.00 12.45
CA ALA A 317 -12.17 10.02 12.04
C ALA A 317 -12.77 8.60 12.03
N GLN A 318 -12.37 7.80 11.06
CA GLN A 318 -12.85 6.43 10.88
C GLN A 318 -11.68 5.46 10.72
N VAL A 319 -11.97 4.18 10.92
CA VAL A 319 -11.06 3.06 10.66
C VAL A 319 -11.75 2.09 9.70
N ASP A 320 -10.99 1.53 8.76
CA ASP A 320 -11.42 0.41 7.94
C ASP A 320 -11.96 -0.72 8.83
N PRO A 321 -13.25 -1.07 8.71
CA PRO A 321 -13.86 -2.09 9.57
C PRO A 321 -13.29 -3.50 9.37
N ALA A 322 -12.58 -3.76 8.28
CA ALA A 322 -11.86 -5.01 8.05
C ALA A 322 -10.46 -5.02 8.70
N LYS A 323 -9.89 -3.86 9.01
CA LYS A 323 -8.55 -3.75 9.59
C LYS A 323 -8.57 -3.99 11.10
N VAL A 324 -7.67 -4.82 11.59
CA VAL A 324 -7.46 -5.06 13.03
C VAL A 324 -6.17 -4.38 13.46
N VAL A 325 -6.28 -3.34 14.30
CA VAL A 325 -5.13 -2.60 14.82
C VAL A 325 -5.15 -2.67 16.35
N LEU A 326 -4.04 -3.06 16.94
CA LEU A 326 -3.92 -3.37 18.36
C LEU A 326 -2.87 -2.48 19.00
N SER A 327 -3.24 -1.76 20.06
CA SER A 327 -2.28 -1.04 20.89
C SER A 327 -1.99 -1.82 22.17
N LEU A 328 -0.71 -2.16 22.36
CA LEU A 328 -0.22 -3.00 23.45
C LEU A 328 0.21 -2.20 24.68
N ALA A 329 0.27 -0.89 24.60
CA ALA A 329 0.83 -0.03 25.64
C ALA A 329 0.21 -0.27 27.02
N GLY A 330 -1.11 -0.51 27.08
CA GLY A 330 -1.82 -0.84 28.33
C GLY A 330 -1.54 -2.23 28.88
N THR A 331 -1.01 -3.17 28.08
CA THR A 331 -0.58 -4.50 28.52
C THR A 331 0.84 -4.51 29.08
N GLY A 332 1.63 -3.49 28.73
CA GLY A 332 3.06 -3.42 29.01
C GLY A 332 3.92 -4.35 28.15
N ALA A 333 3.33 -5.19 27.29
CA ALA A 333 4.05 -6.07 26.39
C ALA A 333 4.75 -5.28 25.28
N ASP A 334 5.97 -5.67 24.90
CA ASP A 334 6.68 -5.14 23.76
C ASP A 334 6.23 -5.87 22.47
N GLY A 335 5.67 -5.13 21.52
CA GLY A 335 5.11 -5.71 20.30
C GLY A 335 6.15 -6.39 19.42
N LEU A 336 7.42 -5.95 19.42
CA LEU A 336 8.50 -6.61 18.67
C LEU A 336 8.80 -8.00 19.26
N LEU A 337 8.79 -8.12 20.60
CA LEU A 337 8.98 -9.41 21.26
C LEU A 337 7.76 -10.33 21.09
N VAL A 338 6.55 -9.76 21.04
CA VAL A 338 5.33 -10.52 20.70
C VAL A 338 5.40 -11.03 19.27
N GLU A 339 5.86 -10.20 18.30
CA GLU A 339 6.06 -10.61 16.91
C GLU A 339 7.07 -11.77 16.79
N GLU A 340 8.18 -11.73 17.54
CA GLU A 340 9.15 -12.84 17.57
C GLU A 340 8.47 -14.16 18.01
N ASP A 341 7.64 -14.11 19.06
CA ASP A 341 6.90 -15.29 19.53
C ASP A 341 5.86 -15.76 18.49
N LEU A 342 5.19 -14.84 17.80
CA LEU A 342 4.24 -15.15 16.71
C LEU A 342 4.94 -15.81 15.53
N ILE A 343 6.09 -15.26 15.07
CA ILE A 343 6.90 -15.87 14.00
C ILE A 343 7.34 -17.26 14.38
N ALA A 344 7.85 -17.44 15.62
CA ALA A 344 8.30 -18.75 16.11
C ALA A 344 7.17 -19.80 16.17
N SER A 345 5.91 -19.36 16.34
CA SER A 345 4.72 -20.23 16.33
C SER A 345 4.09 -20.39 14.94
N GLY A 346 4.68 -19.79 13.88
CA GLY A 346 4.18 -19.86 12.51
C GLY A 346 3.01 -18.91 12.19
N HIS A 347 2.84 -17.83 12.98
CA HIS A 347 1.77 -16.86 12.84
C HIS A 347 2.33 -15.43 12.65
N PRO A 348 3.17 -15.16 11.61
CA PRO A 348 3.69 -13.82 11.38
C PRO A 348 2.55 -12.82 11.15
N VAL A 349 2.75 -11.57 11.59
CA VAL A 349 1.81 -10.47 11.39
C VAL A 349 2.31 -9.52 10.31
N GLU A 350 1.43 -8.69 9.77
CA GLU A 350 1.79 -7.72 8.73
C GLU A 350 2.74 -6.64 9.26
N MET A 351 2.51 -6.19 10.50
CA MET A 351 3.29 -5.13 11.11
C MET A 351 3.31 -5.26 12.63
N ALA A 352 4.48 -5.01 13.22
CA ALA A 352 4.63 -4.80 14.65
C ALA A 352 5.63 -3.68 14.92
N ASP A 353 5.34 -2.83 15.88
CA ASP A 353 6.28 -1.97 16.56
C ASP A 353 6.17 -2.20 18.07
N ARG A 354 6.90 -1.41 18.88
CA ARG A 354 6.88 -1.59 20.34
C ARG A 354 5.46 -1.54 20.93
N ASP A 355 4.61 -0.65 20.41
CA ASP A 355 3.29 -0.35 20.98
C ASP A 355 2.12 -0.86 20.13
N THR A 356 2.37 -1.28 18.88
CA THR A 356 1.33 -1.62 17.90
C THR A 356 1.57 -2.98 17.26
N ILE A 357 0.50 -3.76 17.05
CA ILE A 357 0.50 -4.95 16.19
C ILE A 357 -0.68 -4.84 15.23
N VAL A 358 -0.42 -5.17 13.97
CA VAL A 358 -1.43 -5.19 12.90
C VAL A 358 -1.41 -6.55 12.21
N PRO A 359 -2.28 -7.49 12.59
CA PRO A 359 -2.53 -8.67 11.78
C PRO A 359 -3.32 -8.29 10.54
N LEU A 360 -3.07 -9.00 9.46
CA LEU A 360 -3.83 -8.84 8.22
C LEU A 360 -4.96 -9.87 8.17
N VAL A 361 -6.21 -9.40 8.17
CA VAL A 361 -7.41 -10.22 7.96
C VAL A 361 -7.93 -9.96 6.54
N THR A 362 -8.23 -11.02 5.80
CA THR A 362 -8.59 -10.97 4.39
C THR A 362 -9.82 -11.83 4.08
N VAL A 363 -10.28 -11.79 2.83
CA VAL A 363 -11.38 -12.67 2.36
C VAL A 363 -11.01 -14.17 2.37
N ALA A 364 -9.76 -14.52 2.63
CA ALA A 364 -9.28 -15.89 2.70
C ALA A 364 -9.37 -16.50 4.13
N ASP A 365 -9.64 -15.67 5.14
CA ASP A 365 -9.69 -16.11 6.51
C ASP A 365 -11.08 -16.60 6.89
N ASP A 366 -11.13 -17.61 7.78
CA ASP A 366 -12.33 -18.14 8.37
C ASP A 366 -12.30 -18.06 9.93
N ASP A 367 -13.42 -18.40 10.56
CA ASP A 367 -13.55 -18.35 12.01
C ASP A 367 -12.52 -19.23 12.73
N VAL A 368 -12.15 -20.39 12.14
CA VAL A 368 -11.22 -21.34 12.75
C VAL A 368 -9.80 -20.78 12.76
N ALA A 369 -9.38 -20.22 11.61
CA ALA A 369 -8.07 -19.58 11.47
C ALA A 369 -7.92 -18.39 12.42
N VAL A 370 -8.96 -17.54 12.50
CA VAL A 370 -8.97 -16.36 13.37
C VAL A 370 -9.00 -16.74 14.84
N ASP A 371 -9.81 -17.72 15.26
CA ASP A 371 -9.84 -18.16 16.65
C ASP A 371 -8.47 -18.67 17.09
N ARG A 372 -7.82 -19.49 16.26
CA ARG A 372 -6.46 -19.97 16.52
C ARG A 372 -5.45 -18.85 16.63
N PHE A 373 -5.51 -17.87 15.70
CA PHE A 373 -4.63 -16.71 15.75
C PHE A 373 -4.82 -15.90 17.03
N VAL A 374 -6.06 -15.64 17.43
CA VAL A 374 -6.38 -14.89 18.67
C VAL A 374 -5.82 -15.62 19.90
N ASP A 375 -5.97 -16.95 19.99
CA ASP A 375 -5.42 -17.76 21.10
C ASP A 375 -3.90 -17.61 21.20
N VAL A 376 -3.19 -17.73 20.07
CA VAL A 376 -1.72 -17.61 20.02
C VAL A 376 -1.27 -16.18 20.35
N LEU A 377 -1.94 -15.17 19.81
CA LEU A 377 -1.63 -13.77 20.09
C LEU A 377 -1.85 -13.41 21.57
N ALA A 378 -2.99 -13.82 22.14
CA ALA A 378 -3.29 -13.60 23.55
C ALA A 378 -2.23 -14.24 24.47
N ALA A 379 -1.86 -15.50 24.20
CA ALA A 379 -0.81 -16.19 24.94
C ALA A 379 0.56 -15.51 24.80
N SER A 380 0.90 -15.00 23.61
CA SER A 380 2.16 -14.28 23.36
C SER A 380 2.20 -12.94 24.11
N ILE A 381 1.09 -12.20 24.13
CA ILE A 381 0.96 -10.96 24.90
C ILE A 381 1.08 -11.25 26.38
N ASP A 382 0.39 -12.27 26.90
CA ASP A 382 0.42 -12.64 28.32
C ASP A 382 1.84 -13.03 28.77
N LYS A 383 2.57 -13.77 27.96
CA LYS A 383 3.98 -14.12 28.19
C LYS A 383 4.88 -12.91 28.32
N ARG A 384 4.58 -11.84 27.58
CA ARG A 384 5.39 -10.62 27.48
C ARG A 384 4.85 -9.46 28.31
N ARG A 385 3.83 -9.66 29.15
CA ARG A 385 3.24 -8.60 29.98
C ARG A 385 4.29 -7.87 30.82
N GLY A 386 4.12 -6.56 30.90
CA GLY A 386 4.94 -5.65 31.70
C GLY A 386 4.13 -4.54 32.36
N ASN A 387 4.80 -3.49 32.77
CA ASN A 387 4.12 -2.31 33.29
C ASN A 387 3.45 -1.52 32.17
N PRO A 388 2.16 -1.14 32.31
CA PRO A 388 1.50 -0.25 31.36
C PRO A 388 2.32 1.03 31.11
N ARG A 389 2.33 1.50 29.88
CA ARG A 389 3.06 2.69 29.46
C ARG A 389 2.18 3.62 28.62
N ARG A 390 2.63 4.86 28.44
CA ARG A 390 2.02 5.77 27.48
C ARG A 390 2.54 5.48 26.08
N VAL A 391 1.66 5.57 25.09
CA VAL A 391 2.05 5.56 23.67
C VAL A 391 2.83 6.83 23.39
N VAL A 392 3.92 6.70 22.65
CA VAL A 392 4.69 7.82 22.09
C VAL A 392 4.49 7.79 20.57
N PRO A 393 3.91 8.84 19.97
CA PRO A 393 3.76 8.89 18.51
C PRO A 393 5.10 8.69 17.81
N SER A 394 5.09 7.95 16.72
CA SER A 394 6.28 7.74 15.90
C SER A 394 6.82 9.08 15.39
N VAL A 395 8.13 9.20 15.32
CA VAL A 395 8.81 10.35 14.69
C VAL A 395 8.35 10.57 13.25
N SER A 396 7.97 9.52 12.55
CA SER A 396 7.43 9.61 11.17
C SER A 396 6.17 10.48 11.06
N TRP A 397 5.45 10.69 12.16
CA TRP A 397 4.22 11.48 12.18
C TRP A 397 4.43 12.90 12.73
N THR A 398 5.47 13.12 13.53
CA THR A 398 5.63 14.32 14.35
C THR A 398 6.65 15.31 13.83
N VAL A 399 7.48 14.91 12.86
CA VAL A 399 8.46 15.79 12.21
C VAL A 399 7.86 16.46 10.98
N GLU A 400 7.81 17.79 11.00
CA GLU A 400 7.41 18.58 9.82
C GLU A 400 8.56 18.58 8.82
N PRO A 401 8.30 18.20 7.54
CA PRO A 401 9.31 18.20 6.49
C PRO A 401 9.61 19.62 6.01
N GLU A 402 10.88 19.94 5.82
CA GLU A 402 11.32 21.20 5.20
C GLU A 402 11.95 20.90 3.83
N THR A 403 11.14 20.97 2.75
CA THR A 403 11.63 20.78 1.38
C THR A 403 12.40 22.00 0.92
N VAL A 404 13.70 21.84 0.63
CA VAL A 404 14.61 22.88 0.15
C VAL A 404 14.95 22.68 -1.31
N MET A 405 14.95 21.43 -1.76
CA MET A 405 15.30 21.00 -3.10
C MET A 405 14.30 19.94 -3.57
N ARG A 406 14.05 19.84 -4.88
CA ARG A 406 13.19 18.76 -5.40
C ARG A 406 13.81 17.39 -5.10
N PRO A 407 13.02 16.37 -4.76
CA PRO A 407 13.53 15.02 -4.49
C PRO A 407 14.43 14.47 -5.60
N ARG A 408 14.07 14.73 -6.88
CA ARG A 408 14.87 14.34 -8.04
C ARG A 408 16.23 15.04 -8.07
N ASP A 409 16.28 16.33 -7.82
CA ASP A 409 17.53 17.10 -7.91
C ASP A 409 18.49 16.64 -6.80
N ALA A 410 17.98 16.41 -5.59
CA ALA A 410 18.79 15.87 -4.49
C ALA A 410 19.27 14.44 -4.76
N PHE A 411 18.41 13.59 -5.36
CA PHE A 411 18.78 12.22 -5.72
C PHE A 411 19.94 12.15 -6.73
N PHE A 412 20.03 13.08 -7.67
CA PHE A 412 21.08 13.13 -8.68
C PHE A 412 22.25 14.04 -8.31
N ALA A 413 22.15 14.81 -7.22
CA ALA A 413 23.23 15.67 -6.77
C ALA A 413 24.47 14.86 -6.32
N GLN A 414 25.62 15.49 -6.37
CA GLN A 414 26.77 14.95 -5.63
C GLN A 414 26.46 14.98 -4.15
N HIS A 415 26.87 13.93 -3.44
CA HIS A 415 26.64 13.81 -2.02
C HIS A 415 27.94 13.48 -1.29
N GLU A 416 27.96 13.82 -0.02
CA GLU A 416 29.00 13.45 0.92
C GLU A 416 28.40 12.72 2.12
N VAL A 417 29.21 11.93 2.78
CA VAL A 417 28.84 11.18 3.97
C VAL A 417 29.35 11.95 5.19
N VAL A 418 28.45 12.36 6.06
CA VAL A 418 28.78 13.10 7.28
C VAL A 418 28.28 12.36 8.51
N ALA A 419 28.82 12.67 9.69
CA ALA A 419 28.23 12.18 10.94
C ALA A 419 26.80 12.70 11.11
N MET A 420 25.92 11.90 11.73
CA MET A 420 24.49 12.24 11.84
C MET A 420 24.27 13.62 12.46
N ASP A 421 25.02 13.98 13.51
CA ASP A 421 24.90 15.28 14.18
C ASP A 421 25.44 16.44 13.30
N GLU A 422 26.40 16.17 12.43
CA GLU A 422 26.94 17.14 11.47
C GLU A 422 26.03 17.34 10.25
N ALA A 423 25.06 16.43 10.06
CA ALA A 423 24.06 16.54 8.99
C ALA A 423 23.00 17.62 9.30
N ILE A 424 22.84 18.05 10.54
CA ILE A 424 21.85 19.06 10.93
C ILE A 424 22.07 20.35 10.13
N GLY A 425 20.99 20.84 9.52
CA GLY A 425 21.00 22.02 8.63
C GLY A 425 21.38 21.72 7.18
N ARG A 426 21.96 20.54 6.89
CA ARG A 426 22.27 20.09 5.51
C ARG A 426 21.00 19.58 4.81
N ILE A 427 21.11 19.31 3.52
CA ILE A 427 20.03 18.75 2.71
C ILE A 427 20.25 17.24 2.58
N SER A 428 19.24 16.44 2.95
CA SER A 428 19.31 14.98 2.80
C SER A 428 19.40 14.59 1.31
N ALA A 429 20.31 13.68 0.98
CA ALA A 429 20.41 13.04 -0.33
C ALA A 429 19.72 11.66 -0.35
N GLU A 430 19.25 11.18 0.79
CA GLU A 430 18.67 9.86 0.93
C GLU A 430 17.33 9.85 1.67
N LEU A 431 16.60 8.74 1.48
CA LEU A 431 15.39 8.42 2.22
C LEU A 431 15.75 7.72 3.53
N VAL A 432 15.24 8.22 4.64
CA VAL A 432 15.39 7.59 5.96
C VAL A 432 14.00 7.37 6.57
N ALA A 433 13.65 6.11 6.81
CA ALA A 433 12.35 5.75 7.33
C ALA A 433 12.46 4.68 8.43
N PRO A 434 11.92 4.91 9.63
CA PRO A 434 11.68 3.86 10.61
C PRO A 434 10.72 2.81 10.04
N TYR A 435 10.99 1.55 10.29
CA TYR A 435 10.16 0.46 9.80
C TYR A 435 9.83 -0.54 10.91
N PRO A 436 8.59 -0.83 11.11
CA PRO A 436 7.38 -0.30 10.45
C PRO A 436 7.08 1.18 10.80
N PRO A 437 6.22 1.88 10.04
CA PRO A 437 5.56 1.49 8.81
C PRO A 437 6.34 1.82 7.52
N GLY A 438 7.54 2.40 7.62
CA GLY A 438 8.35 2.76 6.47
C GLY A 438 8.02 4.13 5.86
N ILE A 439 7.42 5.00 6.65
CA ILE A 439 7.11 6.38 6.26
C ILE A 439 8.34 7.26 6.46
N PRO A 440 8.65 8.12 5.49
CA PRO A 440 9.83 8.96 5.54
C PRO A 440 9.85 9.91 6.75
N VAL A 441 10.92 9.90 7.53
CA VAL A 441 11.30 11.00 8.43
C VAL A 441 12.10 12.04 7.66
N LEU A 442 13.00 11.55 6.78
CA LEU A 442 13.74 12.38 5.82
C LEU A 442 13.53 11.83 4.42
N ALA A 443 13.29 12.70 3.47
CA ALA A 443 13.29 12.42 2.04
C ALA A 443 14.41 13.19 1.35
N PRO A 444 14.89 12.73 0.17
CA PRO A 444 15.85 13.50 -0.61
C PRO A 444 15.35 14.92 -0.87
N GLY A 445 16.20 15.92 -0.64
CA GLY A 445 15.87 17.33 -0.84
C GLY A 445 15.31 18.06 0.38
N GLU A 446 15.13 17.36 1.49
CA GLU A 446 14.69 17.96 2.75
C GLU A 446 15.86 18.38 3.63
N ARG A 447 15.66 19.46 4.39
CA ARG A 447 16.61 19.89 5.41
C ARG A 447 16.58 18.91 6.57
N VAL A 448 17.75 18.46 6.99
CA VAL A 448 17.92 17.66 8.20
C VAL A 448 17.75 18.57 9.42
N THR A 449 16.68 18.37 10.16
CA THR A 449 16.38 19.15 11.38
C THR A 449 16.87 18.43 12.63
N GLU A 450 17.12 19.19 13.71
CA GLU A 450 17.43 18.62 15.03
C GLU A 450 16.33 17.66 15.49
N ALA A 451 15.06 17.99 15.24
CA ALA A 451 13.91 17.15 15.60
C ALA A 451 13.93 15.81 14.84
N ALA A 452 14.29 15.80 13.55
CA ALA A 452 14.42 14.57 12.77
C ALA A 452 15.53 13.68 13.32
N VAL A 453 16.72 14.24 13.58
CA VAL A 453 17.86 13.48 14.13
C VAL A 453 17.54 12.92 15.51
N ALA A 454 17.02 13.75 16.42
CA ALA A 454 16.63 13.31 17.77
C ALA A 454 15.56 12.20 17.73
N GLY A 455 14.54 12.37 16.88
CA GLY A 455 13.47 11.37 16.74
C GLY A 455 13.97 10.05 16.15
N LEU A 456 14.87 10.08 15.16
CA LEU A 456 15.49 8.90 14.58
C LEU A 456 16.35 8.15 15.62
N HIS A 457 17.12 8.87 16.45
CA HIS A 457 17.89 8.26 17.53
C HIS A 457 16.99 7.61 18.59
N VAL A 458 15.87 8.25 18.94
CA VAL A 458 14.89 7.66 19.88
C VAL A 458 14.30 6.37 19.29
N ALA A 459 13.89 6.39 18.02
CA ALA A 459 13.36 5.21 17.34
C ALA A 459 14.40 4.07 17.29
N HIS A 460 15.63 4.38 16.92
CA HIS A 460 16.72 3.39 16.85
C HIS A 460 17.05 2.80 18.24
N THR A 461 17.11 3.64 19.28
CA THR A 461 17.34 3.19 20.66
C THR A 461 16.20 2.32 21.19
N ALA A 462 14.96 2.54 20.71
CA ALA A 462 13.81 1.71 21.01
C ALA A 462 13.80 0.38 20.22
N GLY A 463 14.82 0.08 19.42
CA GLY A 463 14.92 -1.14 18.62
C GLY A 463 14.17 -1.09 17.29
N ILE A 464 13.60 0.04 16.92
CA ILE A 464 12.93 0.20 15.62
C ILE A 464 13.99 0.21 14.52
N GLN A 465 13.83 -0.68 13.55
CA GLN A 465 14.74 -0.73 12.40
C GLN A 465 14.59 0.51 11.53
N VAL A 466 15.70 1.05 11.06
CA VAL A 466 15.69 2.11 10.05
C VAL A 466 15.95 1.48 8.69
N ARG A 467 15.11 1.80 7.73
CA ARG A 467 15.20 1.31 6.35
C ARG A 467 15.54 2.45 5.40
N TYR A 468 16.10 2.08 4.27
CA TYR A 468 16.46 2.93 3.13
C TYR A 468 17.61 3.91 3.40
N ALA A 469 18.06 4.09 4.64
CA ALA A 469 19.30 4.77 4.93
C ALA A 469 20.50 3.93 4.48
N ALA A 470 21.52 4.58 3.95
CA ALA A 470 22.77 3.91 3.57
C ALA A 470 23.49 3.34 4.80
N ASP A 471 23.39 4.02 5.93
CA ASP A 471 23.82 3.53 7.25
C ASP A 471 22.62 3.27 8.16
N PRO A 472 22.11 2.03 8.26
CA PRO A 472 20.98 1.71 9.14
C PRO A 472 21.27 1.93 10.64
N SER A 473 22.55 2.05 11.02
CA SER A 473 22.94 2.37 12.42
C SER A 473 22.82 3.84 12.78
N LEU A 474 22.44 4.70 11.81
CA LEU A 474 22.28 6.14 11.97
C LEU A 474 23.53 6.87 12.53
N ARG A 475 24.73 6.33 12.32
CA ARG A 475 25.97 7.03 12.67
C ARG A 475 26.33 8.06 11.62
N THR A 476 25.95 7.83 10.37
CA THR A 476 26.21 8.70 9.24
C THR A 476 24.96 8.92 8.41
N LEU A 477 24.95 10.00 7.64
CA LEU A 477 23.90 10.36 6.69
C LEU A 477 24.52 10.85 5.39
N HIS A 478 23.92 10.50 4.24
CA HIS A 478 24.25 11.08 2.97
C HIS A 478 23.53 12.41 2.80
N VAL A 479 24.32 13.49 2.59
CA VAL A 479 23.80 14.84 2.37
C VAL A 479 24.28 15.38 1.05
N VAL A 480 23.52 16.30 0.46
CA VAL A 480 23.92 17.00 -0.76
C VAL A 480 25.19 17.81 -0.48
N ALA A 481 26.20 17.67 -1.38
CA ALA A 481 27.50 18.29 -1.24
C ALA A 481 27.49 19.83 -1.39
#